data_31122fd5b4cf7b330cd5db1caf246568
#
_entry.id   31122fd5b4cf7b330cd5db1caf246568
#
_cell.length_a   1.000
_cell.length_b   1.000
_cell.length_c   1.000
_cell.angle_alpha   90.00
_cell.angle_beta   90.00
_cell.angle_gamma   90.00
#
_symmetry.space_group_name_H-M   'P 1'
#
loop_
_entity.id
_entity.type
_entity.pdbx_description
1 polymer ?
#
loop_
_entity_poly.entity_id
_entity_poly.type
_entity_poly.pdbx_seq_one_letter_code
_entity_poly.pdbx_strand_id
1 'polypeptide(L)'
;MVAHPLMLDVVDRTLWAKKTTFQLHLTQSIAIGPESPAQHLHRDQWCFDFFPFPRDVDVEVSSIWALCDFTEQNGATRVVPDSHRTPDDVRYSPEQTQPAVMPRGSVVLYLGSTVHGGGANHSKQTRFGVNVDYIVGWLRQEENQYLSYTLDEVKQFPEHVQRLVGYEVGAYALGYIDGGRSPMTLLRDSPTRDAQSFLP
;
A
#
# COMPACT_ATOMS: atom_id res chain seq x y z
N MET A 1 -11.96 1.36 4.40
CA MET A 1 -10.79 2.03 3.81
C MET A 1 -10.17 1.18 2.71
N VAL A 2 -9.70 -0.04 2.97
CA VAL A 2 -8.99 -0.91 1.99
C VAL A 2 -9.74 -1.21 0.68
N ALA A 3 -11.04 -1.09 0.66
CA ALA A 3 -11.88 -1.33 -0.52
C ALA A 3 -12.74 -0.10 -0.88
N HIS A 4 -12.27 1.10 -0.56
CA HIS A 4 -12.99 2.31 -0.93
C HIS A 4 -12.97 2.49 -2.46
N PRO A 5 -14.13 2.61 -3.13
CA PRO A 5 -14.20 2.56 -4.59
C PRO A 5 -13.33 3.59 -5.30
N LEU A 6 -13.34 4.84 -4.83
CA LEU A 6 -12.49 5.89 -5.38
C LEU A 6 -11.01 5.59 -5.20
N MET A 7 -10.62 5.00 -4.05
CA MET A 7 -9.24 4.60 -3.81
C MET A 7 -8.79 3.55 -4.81
N LEU A 8 -9.59 2.50 -5.00
CA LEU A 8 -9.27 1.41 -5.93
C LEU A 8 -9.18 1.91 -7.37
N ASP A 9 -10.05 2.84 -7.79
CA ASP A 9 -9.97 3.46 -9.12
C ASP A 9 -8.68 4.28 -9.30
N VAL A 10 -8.28 5.06 -8.28
CA VAL A 10 -7.01 5.81 -8.32
C VAL A 10 -5.82 4.85 -8.38
N VAL A 11 -5.78 3.83 -7.54
CA VAL A 11 -4.72 2.82 -7.53
C VAL A 11 -4.61 2.12 -8.88
N ASP A 12 -5.75 1.70 -9.46
CA ASP A 12 -5.77 1.01 -10.74
C ASP A 12 -5.21 1.87 -11.88
N ARG A 13 -5.52 3.16 -11.88
CA ARG A 13 -5.04 4.12 -12.90
C ARG A 13 -3.60 4.56 -12.69
N THR A 14 -3.11 4.53 -11.44
CA THR A 14 -1.78 5.03 -11.07
C THR A 14 -0.71 3.98 -11.23
N LEU A 15 -0.98 2.76 -10.78
CA LEU A 15 -0.03 1.66 -10.89
C LEU A 15 0.26 1.34 -12.36
N TRP A 16 1.49 0.87 -12.60
CA TRP A 16 1.99 0.53 -13.92
C TRP A 16 0.95 -0.21 -14.79
N ALA A 17 0.76 0.27 -16.02
CA ALA A 17 -0.31 -0.23 -16.90
C ALA A 17 -0.22 -1.72 -17.25
N LYS A 18 0.96 -2.35 -17.08
CA LYS A 18 1.17 -3.79 -17.28
C LYS A 18 1.10 -4.60 -15.99
N LYS A 19 0.51 -4.07 -14.93
CA LYS A 19 0.41 -4.71 -13.61
C LYS A 19 -0.41 -6.00 -13.58
N THR A 20 -1.31 -6.21 -14.54
CA THR A 20 -2.35 -7.26 -14.60
C THR A 20 -3.35 -7.17 -13.45
N THR A 21 -2.90 -7.25 -12.21
CA THR A 21 -3.66 -7.07 -10.97
C THR A 21 -2.89 -6.18 -10.01
N PHE A 22 -3.55 -5.75 -8.94
CA PHE A 22 -2.90 -5.13 -7.78
C PHE A 22 -3.47 -5.73 -6.49
N GLN A 23 -2.73 -5.56 -5.40
CA GLN A 23 -3.09 -6.14 -4.10
C GLN A 23 -2.69 -5.21 -2.96
N LEU A 24 -3.22 -5.47 -1.76
CA LEU A 24 -2.77 -4.82 -0.53
C LEU A 24 -1.30 -5.19 -0.27
N HIS A 25 -0.52 -4.20 0.12
CA HIS A 25 0.88 -4.34 0.49
C HIS A 25 1.05 -4.36 2.00
N LEU A 26 0.53 -3.32 2.64
CA LEU A 26 0.61 -3.07 4.07
C LEU A 26 -0.68 -2.45 4.57
N THR A 27 -1.10 -2.82 5.77
CA THR A 27 -2.17 -2.15 6.52
C THR A 27 -1.68 -1.86 7.94
N GLN A 28 -1.60 -0.60 8.32
CA GLN A 28 -1.01 -0.22 9.60
C GLN A 28 -1.80 0.90 10.28
N SER A 29 -2.12 0.73 11.54
CA SER A 29 -2.56 1.84 12.38
C SER A 29 -1.34 2.59 12.93
N ILE A 30 -1.34 3.91 12.78
CA ILE A 30 -0.23 4.78 13.18
C ILE A 30 -0.72 5.72 14.28
N ALA A 31 -0.03 5.68 15.43
CA ALA A 31 -0.25 6.58 16.54
C ALA A 31 1.05 7.35 16.83
N ILE A 32 1.05 8.67 16.60
CA ILE A 32 2.19 9.54 16.91
C ILE A 32 1.84 10.31 18.18
N GLY A 33 2.44 9.90 19.31
CA GLY A 33 2.21 10.49 20.62
C GLY A 33 2.86 11.89 20.77
N PRO A 34 2.50 12.64 21.84
CA PRO A 34 3.19 13.87 22.19
C PRO A 34 4.71 13.65 22.27
N GLU A 35 5.48 14.66 21.87
CA GLU A 35 6.95 14.69 21.87
C GLU A 35 7.61 13.58 20.99
N SER A 36 6.86 12.88 20.15
CA SER A 36 7.45 11.97 19.18
C SER A 36 8.30 12.74 18.17
N PRO A 37 9.54 12.31 17.90
CA PRO A 37 10.38 12.94 16.89
C PRO A 37 9.83 12.69 15.48
N ALA A 38 10.26 13.50 14.51
CA ALA A 38 9.98 13.24 13.11
C ALA A 38 10.66 11.94 12.64
N GLN A 39 10.02 11.23 11.75
CA GLN A 39 10.65 10.12 11.05
C GLN A 39 11.76 10.61 10.11
N HIS A 40 12.73 9.74 9.87
CA HIS A 40 13.66 9.95 8.75
C HIS A 40 12.89 9.93 7.43
N LEU A 41 13.27 10.83 6.52
CA LEU A 41 12.70 10.83 5.18
C LEU A 41 13.09 9.55 4.45
N HIS A 42 12.10 8.87 3.89
CA HIS A 42 12.23 7.59 3.21
C HIS A 42 11.25 7.46 2.05
N ARG A 43 11.35 6.37 1.32
CA ARG A 43 10.39 5.92 0.31
C ARG A 43 9.89 4.55 0.74
N ASP A 44 8.59 4.30 0.70
CA ASP A 44 8.04 2.97 1.02
C ASP A 44 8.58 1.91 0.05
N GLN A 45 8.71 2.27 -1.21
CA GLN A 45 9.27 1.40 -2.26
C GLN A 45 10.69 0.90 -1.97
N TRP A 46 11.43 1.46 -1.01
CA TRP A 46 12.75 0.95 -0.61
C TRP A 46 12.72 -0.46 -0.01
N CYS A 47 11.56 -0.98 0.37
CA CYS A 47 11.42 -2.40 0.73
C CYS A 47 11.82 -3.34 -0.43
N PHE A 48 11.82 -2.83 -1.69
CA PHE A 48 12.24 -3.53 -2.90
C PHE A 48 13.61 -3.06 -3.44
N ASP A 49 14.43 -2.38 -2.64
CA ASP A 49 15.62 -1.66 -3.07
C ASP A 49 16.77 -2.55 -3.63
N PHE A 50 16.65 -3.86 -3.46
CA PHE A 50 17.53 -4.84 -4.12
C PHE A 50 17.31 -4.94 -5.65
N PHE A 51 16.27 -4.31 -6.19
CA PHE A 51 16.00 -4.24 -7.63
C PHE A 51 15.53 -2.82 -8.01
N PRO A 52 16.38 -2.05 -8.73
CA PRO A 52 16.02 -0.70 -9.13
C PRO A 52 14.94 -0.74 -10.22
N PHE A 53 13.74 -0.26 -9.92
CA PHE A 53 12.69 -0.08 -10.92
C PHE A 53 13.01 1.12 -11.83
N PRO A 54 12.64 1.03 -13.12
CA PRO A 54 12.62 2.22 -13.98
C PRO A 54 11.76 3.32 -13.35
N ARG A 55 12.17 4.58 -13.45
CA ARG A 55 11.51 5.70 -12.76
C ARG A 55 10.12 6.06 -13.28
N ASP A 56 9.77 5.58 -14.43
CA ASP A 56 8.44 5.68 -15.03
C ASP A 56 7.54 4.47 -14.72
N VAL A 57 8.00 3.56 -13.86
CA VAL A 57 7.27 2.36 -13.43
C VAL A 57 6.84 2.53 -11.99
N ASP A 58 5.58 2.88 -11.78
CA ASP A 58 4.99 3.01 -10.46
C ASP A 58 4.44 1.65 -10.02
N VAL A 59 5.08 1.05 -9.01
CA VAL A 59 4.75 -0.30 -8.51
C VAL A 59 3.97 -0.26 -7.21
N GLU A 60 3.92 0.90 -6.55
CA GLU A 60 3.30 1.08 -5.23
C GLU A 60 2.58 2.42 -5.13
N VAL A 61 1.39 2.38 -4.53
CA VAL A 61 0.61 3.56 -4.12
C VAL A 61 0.32 3.44 -2.63
N SER A 62 0.79 4.43 -1.89
CA SER A 62 0.59 4.54 -0.45
C SER A 62 -0.51 5.55 -0.12
N SER A 63 -1.22 5.32 0.99
CA SER A 63 -2.25 6.23 1.47
C SER A 63 -2.25 6.35 2.98
N ILE A 64 -2.40 7.57 3.50
CA ILE A 64 -2.60 7.79 4.93
C ILE A 64 -3.95 8.46 5.18
N TRP A 65 -4.79 7.76 5.92
CA TRP A 65 -6.14 8.17 6.29
C TRP A 65 -6.15 8.86 7.64
N ALA A 66 -6.66 10.06 7.71
CA ALA A 66 -6.71 10.86 8.93
C ALA A 66 -7.87 10.43 9.84
N LEU A 67 -7.58 9.82 10.98
CA LEU A 67 -8.58 9.50 12.02
C LEU A 67 -8.83 10.66 12.99
N CYS A 68 -7.99 11.68 12.96
CA CYS A 68 -8.15 12.98 13.61
C CYS A 68 -7.65 14.06 12.65
N ASP A 69 -7.81 15.32 12.97
CA ASP A 69 -7.20 16.40 12.18
C ASP A 69 -5.68 16.23 12.16
N PHE A 70 -5.07 16.32 10.98
CA PHE A 70 -3.63 16.38 10.81
C PHE A 70 -3.21 17.84 10.70
N THR A 71 -2.33 18.25 11.58
CA THR A 71 -1.76 19.61 11.62
C THR A 71 -0.24 19.51 11.60
N GLU A 72 0.41 20.61 11.26
CA GLU A 72 1.86 20.66 11.33
C GLU A 72 2.37 20.39 12.75
N GLN A 73 1.65 20.87 13.78
CA GLN A 73 2.02 20.69 15.17
C GLN A 73 1.87 19.28 15.71
N ASN A 74 0.91 18.50 15.19
CA ASN A 74 0.70 17.12 15.66
C ASN A 74 1.38 16.05 14.81
N GLY A 75 2.30 16.47 13.94
CA GLY A 75 3.11 15.53 13.16
C GLY A 75 2.44 15.05 11.89
N ALA A 76 1.70 15.92 11.18
CA ALA A 76 1.20 15.60 9.84
C ALA A 76 2.32 15.02 8.97
N THR A 77 1.97 14.01 8.15
CA THR A 77 2.91 13.41 7.21
C THR A 77 3.51 14.48 6.31
N ARG A 78 4.82 14.49 6.17
CA ARG A 78 5.56 15.43 5.34
C ARG A 78 5.98 14.72 4.05
N VAL A 79 5.74 15.34 2.93
CA VAL A 79 6.10 14.83 1.60
C VAL A 79 7.04 15.79 0.89
N VAL A 80 7.95 15.28 0.08
CA VAL A 80 8.76 16.08 -0.83
C VAL A 80 8.09 16.06 -2.20
N PRO A 81 7.48 17.16 -2.65
CA PRO A 81 6.86 17.21 -3.97
C PRO A 81 7.83 16.82 -5.08
N ASP A 82 7.35 16.13 -6.09
CA ASP A 82 8.09 15.70 -7.30
C ASP A 82 9.30 14.76 -7.04
N SER A 83 9.52 14.33 -5.81
CA SER A 83 10.64 13.43 -5.48
C SER A 83 10.52 12.02 -6.05
N HIS A 84 9.32 11.61 -6.45
CA HIS A 84 9.06 10.27 -7.00
C HIS A 84 9.83 9.96 -8.30
N ARG A 85 10.31 10.96 -9.01
CA ARG A 85 11.11 10.81 -10.25
C ARG A 85 12.61 11.10 -10.05
N THR A 86 13.04 11.37 -8.83
CA THR A 86 14.46 11.68 -8.55
C THR A 86 15.25 10.41 -8.23
N PRO A 87 16.58 10.41 -8.42
CA PRO A 87 17.46 9.31 -8.02
C PRO A 87 17.35 8.96 -6.54
N ASP A 88 17.61 7.70 -6.19
CA ASP A 88 17.55 7.20 -4.81
C ASP A 88 18.69 7.71 -3.92
N ASP A 89 19.78 8.17 -4.52
CA ASP A 89 20.92 8.81 -3.83
C ASP A 89 20.69 10.28 -3.49
N VAL A 90 19.65 10.92 -4.05
CA VAL A 90 19.27 12.30 -3.69
C VAL A 90 18.78 12.34 -2.26
N ARG A 91 19.35 13.23 -1.46
CA ARG A 91 18.95 13.48 -0.07
C ARG A 91 18.21 14.79 0.02
N TYR A 92 17.19 14.81 0.86
CA TYR A 92 16.35 15.97 1.09
C TYR A 92 16.45 16.43 2.54
N SER A 93 16.40 17.74 2.74
CA SER A 93 16.31 18.34 4.06
C SER A 93 14.83 18.52 4.49
N PRO A 94 14.54 18.63 5.80
CA PRO A 94 13.18 18.86 6.29
C PRO A 94 12.49 20.10 5.67
N GLU A 95 13.25 21.13 5.32
CA GLU A 95 12.73 22.38 4.74
C GLU A 95 12.17 22.21 3.33
N GLN A 96 12.56 21.15 2.62
CA GLN A 96 12.06 20.80 1.29
C GLN A 96 10.76 19.99 1.33
N THR A 97 10.29 19.67 2.54
CA THR A 97 9.06 18.91 2.72
C THR A 97 7.86 19.81 2.91
N GLN A 98 6.69 19.35 2.51
CA GLN A 98 5.40 19.98 2.76
C GLN A 98 4.55 19.08 3.67
N PRO A 99 3.96 19.64 4.77
CA PRO A 99 3.08 18.87 5.64
C PRO A 99 1.72 18.64 4.96
N ALA A 100 1.22 17.42 4.99
CA ALA A 100 -0.13 17.06 4.55
C ALA A 100 -1.15 17.44 5.65
N VAL A 101 -1.39 18.74 5.82
CA VAL A 101 -2.41 19.25 6.74
C VAL A 101 -3.78 18.96 6.17
N MET A 102 -4.62 18.24 6.91
CA MET A 102 -5.93 17.82 6.44
C MET A 102 -6.90 17.53 7.60
N PRO A 103 -8.21 17.75 7.42
CA PRO A 103 -9.19 17.43 8.46
C PRO A 103 -9.40 15.91 8.58
N ARG A 104 -9.92 15.48 9.72
CA ARG A 104 -10.36 14.11 9.95
C ARG A 104 -11.26 13.60 8.82
N GLY A 105 -11.03 12.37 8.38
CA GLY A 105 -11.76 11.73 7.29
C GLY A 105 -11.15 11.98 5.91
N SER A 106 -10.10 12.81 5.80
CA SER A 106 -9.33 12.99 4.57
C SER A 106 -8.31 11.87 4.38
N VAL A 107 -7.78 11.77 3.19
CA VAL A 107 -6.68 10.86 2.83
C VAL A 107 -5.65 11.60 1.99
N VAL A 108 -4.38 11.42 2.30
CA VAL A 108 -3.27 11.79 1.42
C VAL A 108 -2.81 10.55 0.66
N LEU A 109 -2.59 10.71 -0.64
CA LEU A 109 -2.12 9.68 -1.57
C LEU A 109 -0.77 10.09 -2.12
N TYR A 110 0.14 9.14 -2.21
CA TYR A 110 1.45 9.35 -2.82
C TYR A 110 1.97 8.03 -3.41
N LEU A 111 2.93 8.12 -4.33
CA LEU A 111 3.60 6.94 -4.88
C LEU A 111 4.61 6.39 -3.87
N GLY A 112 4.79 5.09 -3.80
CA GLY A 112 5.81 4.46 -2.95
C GLY A 112 7.22 5.00 -3.19
N SER A 113 7.48 5.55 -4.38
CA SER A 113 8.73 6.24 -4.75
C SER A 113 8.81 7.70 -4.26
N THR A 114 7.76 8.26 -3.65
CA THR A 114 7.77 9.64 -3.11
C THR A 114 8.49 9.68 -1.77
N VAL A 115 9.46 10.60 -1.63
CA VAL A 115 10.16 10.82 -0.37
C VAL A 115 9.21 11.49 0.62
N HIS A 116 9.04 10.86 1.78
CA HIS A 116 8.12 11.33 2.82
C HIS A 116 8.58 10.88 4.22
N GLY A 117 7.81 11.26 5.24
CA GLY A 117 7.99 10.82 6.62
C GLY A 117 6.98 11.46 7.55
N GLY A 118 6.72 10.85 8.70
CA GLY A 118 5.90 11.46 9.75
C GLY A 118 6.58 12.70 10.32
N GLY A 119 5.82 13.79 10.51
CA GLY A 119 6.30 14.98 11.19
C GLY A 119 6.47 14.74 12.70
N ALA A 120 7.26 15.60 13.38
CA ALA A 120 7.33 15.60 14.83
C ALA A 120 6.00 16.05 15.45
N ASN A 121 5.60 15.41 16.54
CA ASN A 121 4.42 15.83 17.28
C ASN A 121 4.78 16.71 18.47
N HIS A 122 4.63 18.01 18.31
CA HIS A 122 4.81 19.02 19.36
C HIS A 122 3.51 19.37 20.10
N SER A 123 2.41 18.68 19.77
CA SER A 123 1.13 18.87 20.44
C SER A 123 1.01 18.03 21.70
N LYS A 124 -0.03 18.27 22.49
CA LYS A 124 -0.35 17.48 23.69
C LYS A 124 -1.24 16.25 23.39
N GLN A 125 -1.58 16.01 22.12
CA GLN A 125 -2.52 14.97 21.72
C GLN A 125 -1.82 13.98 20.78
N THR A 126 -2.24 12.72 20.85
CA THR A 126 -1.79 11.69 19.88
C THR A 126 -2.49 11.90 18.54
N ARG A 127 -1.73 11.90 17.46
CA ARG A 127 -2.26 11.87 16.10
C ARG A 127 -2.46 10.43 15.66
N PHE A 128 -3.68 10.12 15.25
CA PHE A 128 -4.06 8.79 14.75
C PHE A 128 -4.29 8.81 13.24
N GLY A 129 -3.71 7.86 12.54
CA GLY A 129 -3.93 7.60 11.13
C GLY A 129 -3.93 6.11 10.80
N VAL A 130 -4.36 5.78 9.60
CA VAL A 130 -4.24 4.42 9.06
C VAL A 130 -3.50 4.49 7.74
N ASN A 131 -2.42 3.76 7.63
CA ASN A 131 -1.73 3.53 6.38
C ASN A 131 -2.36 2.34 5.66
N VAL A 132 -2.61 2.48 4.36
CA VAL A 132 -3.08 1.39 3.49
C VAL A 132 -2.35 1.53 2.16
N ASP A 133 -1.52 0.56 1.86
CA ASP A 133 -0.69 0.58 0.66
C ASP A 133 -1.07 -0.55 -0.30
N TYR A 134 -0.88 -0.27 -1.58
CA TYR A 134 -1.20 -1.18 -2.68
C TYR A 134 -0.01 -1.31 -3.60
N ILE A 135 0.24 -2.54 -4.05
CA ILE A 135 1.31 -2.85 -5.00
C ILE A 135 0.78 -3.61 -6.20
N VAL A 136 1.57 -3.63 -7.26
CA VAL A 136 1.32 -4.52 -8.41
C VAL A 136 1.27 -5.98 -7.94
N GLY A 137 0.36 -6.75 -8.50
CA GLY A 137 0.04 -8.11 -8.02
C GLY A 137 1.15 -9.15 -8.18
N TRP A 138 2.25 -8.83 -8.85
CA TRP A 138 3.40 -9.71 -9.02
C TRP A 138 4.55 -9.45 -8.04
N LEU A 139 4.45 -8.42 -7.19
CA LEU A 139 5.37 -8.19 -6.07
C LEU A 139 4.89 -8.89 -4.80
N ARG A 140 5.82 -9.27 -3.94
CA ARG A 140 5.49 -9.79 -2.62
C ARG A 140 5.02 -8.68 -1.70
N GLN A 141 3.91 -8.91 -0.99
CA GLN A 141 3.41 -8.03 0.06
C GLN A 141 4.40 -7.94 1.23
N GLU A 142 4.54 -6.77 1.84
CA GLU A 142 5.29 -6.59 3.09
C GLU A 142 4.55 -7.26 4.25
N GLU A 143 3.24 -7.02 4.40
CA GLU A 143 2.39 -7.72 5.36
C GLU A 143 1.96 -9.08 4.80
N ASN A 144 2.26 -10.17 5.53
CA ASN A 144 1.87 -11.51 5.11
C ASN A 144 0.39 -11.77 5.40
N GLN A 145 -0.48 -11.38 4.49
CA GLN A 145 -1.94 -11.49 4.62
C GLN A 145 -2.41 -12.94 4.82
N TYR A 146 -1.71 -13.93 4.26
CA TYR A 146 -2.08 -15.35 4.42
C TYR A 146 -1.88 -15.89 5.84
N LEU A 147 -1.03 -15.24 6.64
CA LEU A 147 -0.81 -15.57 8.04
C LEU A 147 -1.59 -14.65 8.99
N SER A 148 -2.00 -13.49 8.51
CA SER A 148 -2.78 -12.51 9.30
C SER A 148 -4.23 -12.95 9.47
N TYR A 149 -4.77 -13.75 8.53
CA TYR A 149 -6.15 -14.23 8.53
C TYR A 149 -6.22 -15.72 8.27
N THR A 150 -7.13 -16.40 8.96
CA THR A 150 -7.48 -17.78 8.64
C THR A 150 -8.28 -17.85 7.34
N LEU A 151 -8.28 -19.00 6.69
CA LEU A 151 -9.06 -19.22 5.46
C LEU A 151 -10.57 -18.99 5.69
N ASP A 152 -11.08 -19.38 6.86
CA ASP A 152 -12.49 -19.20 7.20
C ASP A 152 -12.87 -17.73 7.42
N GLU A 153 -11.96 -16.92 7.96
CA GLU A 153 -12.15 -15.46 8.04
C GLU A 153 -12.16 -14.84 6.64
N VAL A 154 -11.22 -15.22 5.76
CA VAL A 154 -11.15 -14.68 4.40
C VAL A 154 -12.38 -15.05 3.59
N LYS A 155 -12.99 -16.22 3.78
CA LYS A 155 -14.26 -16.59 3.15
C LYS A 155 -15.41 -15.65 3.49
N GLN A 156 -15.35 -14.97 4.63
CA GLN A 156 -16.36 -13.97 5.03
C GLN A 156 -16.14 -12.60 4.37
N PHE A 157 -14.97 -12.36 3.78
CA PHE A 157 -14.72 -11.09 3.10
C PHE A 157 -15.46 -11.03 1.77
N PRO A 158 -15.88 -9.83 1.34
CA PRO A 158 -16.35 -9.64 -0.04
C PRO A 158 -15.29 -10.08 -1.05
N GLU A 159 -15.70 -10.62 -2.20
CA GLU A 159 -14.77 -11.19 -3.19
C GLU A 159 -13.64 -10.23 -3.61
N HIS A 160 -13.96 -8.96 -3.81
CA HIS A 160 -12.94 -7.96 -4.15
C HIS A 160 -11.90 -7.75 -3.04
N VAL A 161 -12.26 -7.93 -1.75
CA VAL A 161 -11.30 -7.91 -0.65
C VAL A 161 -10.48 -9.19 -0.62
N GLN A 162 -11.10 -10.35 -0.91
CA GLN A 162 -10.37 -11.61 -1.05
C GLN A 162 -9.26 -11.52 -2.10
N ARG A 163 -9.55 -10.86 -3.23
CA ARG A 163 -8.55 -10.58 -4.27
C ARG A 163 -7.45 -9.65 -3.77
N LEU A 164 -7.83 -8.56 -3.10
CA LEU A 164 -6.88 -7.58 -2.55
C LEU A 164 -5.92 -8.18 -1.52
N VAL A 165 -6.35 -9.10 -0.67
CA VAL A 165 -5.45 -9.77 0.28
C VAL A 165 -4.57 -10.84 -0.37
N GLY A 166 -4.71 -11.07 -1.69
CA GLY A 166 -3.80 -11.88 -2.48
C GLY A 166 -4.33 -13.22 -2.95
N TYR A 167 -5.62 -13.55 -2.72
CA TYR A 167 -6.22 -14.80 -3.24
C TYR A 167 -6.54 -14.69 -4.74
N GLU A 168 -5.59 -14.19 -5.51
CA GLU A 168 -5.67 -14.07 -6.96
C GLU A 168 -4.31 -14.37 -7.59
N VAL A 169 -4.31 -14.85 -8.83
CA VAL A 169 -3.07 -15.00 -9.59
C VAL A 169 -2.61 -13.62 -10.02
N GLY A 170 -1.43 -13.20 -9.56
CA GLY A 170 -0.92 -11.83 -9.70
C GLY A 170 -0.50 -11.46 -11.11
N ALA A 171 0.10 -12.39 -11.83
CA ALA A 171 0.48 -12.26 -13.25
C ALA A 171 0.79 -13.64 -13.80
N TYR A 172 0.34 -13.96 -14.99
CA TYR A 172 0.56 -15.23 -15.67
C TYR A 172 0.33 -16.46 -14.75
N ALA A 173 1.30 -16.83 -13.92
CA ALA A 173 1.25 -17.98 -13.01
C ALA A 173 1.70 -17.63 -11.57
N LEU A 174 1.88 -16.36 -11.23
CA LEU A 174 2.36 -16.00 -9.89
C LEU A 174 1.26 -16.15 -8.83
N GLY A 175 1.53 -17.00 -7.82
CA GLY A 175 0.61 -17.23 -6.71
C GLY A 175 -0.41 -18.36 -6.95
N TYR A 176 -0.26 -19.20 -8.01
CA TYR A 176 -1.13 -20.36 -8.19
C TYR A 176 -0.94 -21.40 -7.07
N ILE A 177 -1.95 -22.26 -6.89
CA ILE A 177 -1.92 -23.42 -6.01
C ILE A 177 -2.18 -24.70 -6.81
N ASP A 178 -1.77 -25.87 -6.27
CA ASP A 178 -2.15 -27.22 -6.75
C ASP A 178 -2.36 -27.34 -8.27
N GLY A 179 -1.28 -27.44 -9.05
CA GLY A 179 -1.35 -27.68 -10.49
C GLY A 179 -1.90 -26.51 -11.32
N GLY A 180 -1.68 -25.28 -10.87
CA GLY A 180 -2.02 -24.07 -11.64
C GLY A 180 -3.38 -23.45 -11.32
N ARG A 181 -4.06 -23.89 -10.26
CA ARG A 181 -5.35 -23.32 -9.87
C ARG A 181 -5.21 -21.94 -9.21
N SER A 182 -6.19 -21.08 -9.43
CA SER A 182 -6.30 -19.82 -8.69
C SER A 182 -6.56 -20.08 -7.21
N PRO A 183 -5.89 -19.35 -6.28
CA PRO A 183 -6.14 -19.44 -4.83
C PRO A 183 -7.61 -19.17 -4.47
N MET A 184 -8.34 -18.38 -5.26
CA MET A 184 -9.78 -18.13 -5.07
C MET A 184 -10.60 -19.44 -5.01
N THR A 185 -10.12 -20.53 -5.58
CA THR A 185 -10.81 -21.84 -5.52
C THR A 185 -10.89 -22.40 -4.10
N LEU A 186 -10.00 -22.01 -3.20
CA LEU A 186 -10.04 -22.39 -1.78
C LEU A 186 -11.18 -21.71 -1.01
N LEU A 187 -11.66 -20.57 -1.52
CA LEU A 187 -12.68 -19.74 -0.87
C LEU A 187 -14.09 -20.09 -1.34
N ARG A 188 -14.23 -20.96 -2.37
CA ARG A 188 -15.51 -21.41 -2.91
C ARG A 188 -15.85 -22.81 -2.38
N ASP A 189 -17.10 -23.00 -1.98
CA ASP A 189 -17.58 -24.29 -1.44
C ASP A 189 -17.70 -25.43 -2.48
N SER A 190 -17.43 -25.14 -3.74
CA SER A 190 -17.41 -26.14 -4.82
C SER A 190 -16.06 -26.16 -5.51
N PRO A 191 -15.49 -27.35 -5.79
CA PRO A 191 -14.28 -27.46 -6.59
C PRO A 191 -14.63 -27.17 -8.06
N THR A 192 -14.73 -25.91 -8.44
CA THR A 192 -14.77 -25.57 -9.86
C THR A 192 -13.40 -25.89 -10.44
N ARG A 193 -13.35 -26.90 -11.30
CA ARG A 193 -12.21 -27.20 -12.15
C ARG A 193 -12.09 -26.12 -13.23
N ASP A 194 -11.54 -24.98 -12.87
CA ASP A 194 -11.01 -24.04 -13.84
C ASP A 194 -9.49 -24.19 -13.90
N ALA A 195 -9.07 -25.34 -14.40
CA ALA A 195 -7.72 -25.49 -14.90
C ALA A 195 -7.67 -24.78 -16.26
N GLN A 196 -7.43 -23.47 -16.27
CA GLN A 196 -6.80 -22.88 -17.43
C GLN A 196 -5.38 -23.46 -17.48
N SER A 197 -5.11 -24.30 -18.46
CA SER A 197 -3.76 -24.78 -18.71
C SER A 197 -2.90 -23.58 -19.12
N PHE A 198 -2.01 -23.18 -18.26
CA PHE A 198 -1.01 -22.13 -18.53
C PHE A 198 0.22 -22.66 -19.27
N LEU A 199 0.12 -23.80 -19.93
CA LEU A 199 1.17 -24.32 -20.79
C LEU A 199 0.86 -23.92 -22.24
N PRO A 200 1.89 -23.40 -22.97
CA PRO A 200 1.74 -23.06 -24.39
C PRO A 200 1.43 -24.26 -25.26
#